data_2a295a2804c17e28385651ce619c820b
#
_entry.id   2a295a2804c17e28385651ce619c820b
#
_cell.length_a   1.000
_cell.length_b   1.000
_cell.length_c   1.000
_cell.angle_alpha   90.00
_cell.angle_beta   90.00
_cell.angle_gamma   90.00
#
_symmetry.space_group_name_H-M   'P 1'
#
loop_
_entity.id
_entity.type
_entity.pdbx_description
1 polymer ?
#
loop_
_entity_poly.entity_id
_entity_poly.type
_entity_poly.pdbx_seq_one_letter_code
_entity_poly.pdbx_strand_id
1 'polypeptide(L)'
;MEEAIFLTRFASKVLLVHRRDQFRASKIMVDRARKIPKIEFVLNTVVADILDPAKNEVSAVRLKSTKDGSETVRKADGVFVAIGHDPNTKIFEGQLDLANGYVVLRGGAKTSVEGVFAAGDVADDYYRQAITSAGTGCMAALDAERWLAERKH
;
A
#
# COMPACT_ATOMS: atom_id res chain seq x y z
N MET A 1 8.36 1.10 -6.63
CA MET A 1 9.61 0.84 -7.42
C MET A 1 9.86 -0.66 -7.54
N GLU A 2 9.79 -1.41 -6.47
CA GLU A 2 9.96 -2.88 -6.45
C GLU A 2 8.91 -3.58 -7.31
N GLU A 3 7.66 -3.19 -7.19
CA GLU A 3 6.53 -3.70 -7.98
C GLU A 3 6.78 -3.50 -9.49
N ALA A 4 7.29 -2.33 -9.90
CA ALA A 4 7.58 -2.06 -11.30
C ALA A 4 8.69 -2.99 -11.83
N ILE A 5 9.74 -3.23 -11.03
CA ILE A 5 10.81 -4.18 -11.37
C ILE A 5 10.24 -5.60 -11.45
N PHE A 6 9.40 -5.99 -10.49
CA PHE A 6 8.78 -7.32 -10.46
C PHE A 6 7.89 -7.56 -11.67
N LEU A 7 7.06 -6.60 -12.05
CA LEU A 7 6.14 -6.69 -13.18
C LEU A 7 6.85 -6.90 -14.51
N THR A 8 8.13 -6.50 -14.65
CA THR A 8 8.88 -6.77 -15.89
C THR A 8 9.09 -8.24 -16.20
N ARG A 9 8.86 -9.12 -15.24
CA ARG A 9 8.91 -10.58 -15.46
C ARG A 9 7.71 -11.10 -16.25
N PHE A 10 6.58 -10.41 -16.18
CA PHE A 10 5.31 -10.82 -16.77
C PHE A 10 4.89 -9.94 -17.95
N ALA A 11 5.21 -8.65 -17.89
CA ALA A 11 4.84 -7.69 -18.91
C ALA A 11 5.95 -7.50 -19.95
N SER A 12 5.56 -7.21 -21.19
CA SER A 12 6.47 -6.77 -22.25
C SER A 12 6.97 -5.34 -22.01
N LYS A 13 6.15 -4.51 -21.37
CA LYS A 13 6.45 -3.11 -21.02
C LYS A 13 5.77 -2.73 -19.71
N VAL A 14 6.43 -1.92 -18.90
CA VAL A 14 5.91 -1.35 -17.65
C VAL A 14 6.01 0.17 -17.71
N LEU A 15 4.89 0.86 -17.58
CA LEU A 15 4.84 2.31 -17.44
C LEU A 15 4.89 2.66 -15.95
N LEU A 16 6.00 3.21 -15.47
CA LEU A 16 6.12 3.69 -14.11
C LEU A 16 5.68 5.16 -14.07
N VAL A 17 4.41 5.37 -13.73
CA VAL A 17 3.81 6.71 -13.64
C VAL A 17 4.12 7.31 -12.28
N HIS A 18 4.68 8.52 -12.25
CA HIS A 18 5.01 9.23 -11.01
C HIS A 18 4.68 10.72 -11.11
N ARG A 19 4.01 11.25 -10.07
CA ARG A 19 3.51 12.63 -10.03
C ARG A 19 4.57 13.72 -9.97
N ARG A 20 5.83 13.38 -9.70
CA ARG A 20 6.99 14.28 -9.59
C ARG A 20 8.13 13.76 -10.45
N ASP A 21 9.19 14.54 -10.56
CA ASP A 21 10.44 14.16 -11.22
C ASP A 21 11.44 13.46 -10.27
N GLN A 22 11.18 13.51 -8.96
CA GLN A 22 12.01 12.90 -7.93
C GLN A 22 11.24 11.80 -7.19
N PHE A 23 11.92 10.68 -6.96
CA PHE A 23 11.39 9.54 -6.23
C PHE A 23 11.76 9.60 -4.74
N ARG A 24 10.89 9.06 -3.89
CA ARG A 24 11.21 8.78 -2.49
C ARG A 24 12.04 7.49 -2.31
N ALA A 25 12.04 6.63 -3.31
CA ALA A 25 12.81 5.38 -3.30
C ALA A 25 14.32 5.66 -3.21
N SER A 26 15.09 4.71 -2.67
CA SER A 26 16.53 4.82 -2.58
C SER A 26 17.16 4.96 -3.97
N LYS A 27 18.27 5.68 -4.05
CA LYS A 27 19.00 5.87 -5.32
C LYS A 27 19.33 4.55 -5.99
N ILE A 28 19.75 3.54 -5.21
CA ILE A 28 20.07 2.19 -5.72
C ILE A 28 18.88 1.57 -6.43
N MET A 29 17.67 1.67 -5.87
CA MET A 29 16.45 1.13 -6.48
C MET A 29 16.06 1.87 -7.75
N VAL A 30 16.21 3.18 -7.78
CA VAL A 30 15.95 3.99 -8.98
C VAL A 30 16.94 3.63 -10.10
N ASP A 31 18.24 3.55 -9.78
CA ASP A 31 19.28 3.19 -10.76
C ASP A 31 19.09 1.76 -11.29
N ARG A 32 18.64 0.83 -10.44
CA ARG A 32 18.30 -0.54 -10.85
C ARG A 32 17.12 -0.55 -11.82
N ALA A 33 16.06 0.19 -11.52
CA ALA A 33 14.88 0.27 -12.39
C ALA A 33 15.24 0.92 -13.74
N ARG A 34 16.07 1.95 -13.75
CA ARG A 34 16.53 2.64 -14.99
C ARG A 34 17.34 1.75 -15.93
N LYS A 35 18.00 0.71 -15.41
CA LYS A 35 18.76 -0.26 -16.22
C LYS A 35 17.88 -1.30 -16.91
N ILE A 36 16.58 -1.35 -16.60
CA ILE A 36 15.66 -2.32 -17.18
C ILE A 36 14.96 -1.72 -18.40
N PRO A 37 15.24 -2.18 -19.63
CA PRO A 37 14.70 -1.59 -20.85
C PRO A 37 13.18 -1.63 -20.97
N LYS A 38 12.54 -2.57 -20.26
CA LYS A 38 11.07 -2.71 -20.23
C LYS A 38 10.38 -1.61 -19.41
N ILE A 39 11.09 -0.86 -18.56
CA ILE A 39 10.50 0.18 -17.72
C ILE A 39 10.61 1.53 -18.43
N GLU A 40 9.46 2.12 -18.75
CA GLU A 40 9.35 3.51 -19.18
C GLU A 40 8.93 4.38 -18.01
N PHE A 41 9.72 5.41 -17.69
CA PHE A 41 9.40 6.37 -16.63
C PHE A 41 8.52 7.48 -17.21
N VAL A 42 7.31 7.63 -16.69
CA VAL A 42 6.35 8.68 -17.03
C VAL A 42 6.25 9.62 -15.83
N LEU A 43 7.13 10.61 -15.80
CA LEU A 43 7.29 11.54 -14.68
C LEU A 43 6.36 12.73 -14.80
N ASN A 44 6.16 13.45 -13.68
CA ASN A 44 5.27 14.61 -13.60
C ASN A 44 3.86 14.29 -14.13
N THR A 45 3.37 13.11 -13.84
CA THR A 45 2.14 12.59 -14.44
C THR A 45 1.35 11.79 -13.40
N VAL A 46 0.04 11.89 -13.45
CA VAL A 46 -0.89 11.08 -12.66
C VAL A 46 -1.81 10.29 -13.59
N VAL A 47 -2.34 9.18 -13.11
CA VAL A 47 -3.43 8.47 -13.76
C VAL A 47 -4.71 9.22 -13.44
N ALA A 48 -5.36 9.78 -14.47
CA ALA A 48 -6.62 10.50 -14.33
C ALA A 48 -7.82 9.57 -14.45
N ASP A 49 -7.69 8.50 -15.26
CA ASP A 49 -8.77 7.57 -15.51
C ASP A 49 -8.24 6.21 -15.99
N ILE A 50 -8.99 5.14 -15.74
CA ILE A 50 -8.74 3.79 -16.24
C ILE A 50 -9.91 3.44 -17.17
N LEU A 51 -9.59 3.14 -18.44
CA LEU A 51 -10.61 2.99 -19.46
C LEU A 51 -11.13 1.55 -19.56
N ASP A 52 -12.40 1.44 -19.95
CA ASP A 52 -13.16 0.20 -20.16
C ASP A 52 -13.48 -0.66 -18.90
N PRO A 53 -13.63 -0.08 -17.68
CA PRO A 53 -13.96 -0.87 -16.50
C PRO A 53 -15.33 -1.56 -16.62
N ALA A 54 -16.27 -0.99 -17.39
CA ALA A 54 -17.59 -1.58 -17.62
C ALA A 54 -17.53 -2.91 -18.39
N LYS A 55 -16.45 -3.17 -19.13
CA LYS A 55 -16.19 -4.44 -19.82
C LYS A 55 -15.45 -5.46 -18.94
N ASN A 56 -15.22 -5.12 -17.66
CA ASN A 56 -14.37 -5.88 -16.75
C ASN A 56 -12.94 -6.10 -17.28
N GLU A 57 -12.45 -5.13 -18.05
CA GLU A 57 -11.13 -5.12 -18.69
C GLU A 57 -10.48 -3.75 -18.51
N VAL A 58 -9.14 -3.72 -18.61
CA VAL A 58 -8.36 -2.50 -18.74
C VAL A 58 -7.81 -2.47 -20.16
N SER A 59 -8.20 -1.48 -20.97
CA SER A 59 -7.68 -1.31 -22.33
C SER A 59 -6.65 -0.20 -22.45
N ALA A 60 -6.79 0.84 -21.63
CA ALA A 60 -5.92 1.99 -21.63
C ALA A 60 -6.02 2.78 -20.31
N VAL A 61 -5.09 3.70 -20.11
CA VAL A 61 -5.13 4.69 -19.04
C VAL A 61 -5.08 6.09 -19.62
N ARG A 62 -5.84 7.00 -19.03
CA ARG A 62 -5.73 8.43 -19.28
C ARG A 62 -4.75 9.01 -18.27
N LEU A 63 -3.69 9.58 -18.78
CA LEU A 63 -2.62 10.20 -18.02
C LEU A 63 -2.76 11.71 -18.11
N LYS A 64 -2.53 12.41 -16.99
CA LYS A 64 -2.56 13.87 -16.92
C LYS A 64 -1.24 14.39 -16.39
N SER A 65 -0.64 15.31 -17.14
CA SER A 65 0.57 16.02 -16.74
C SER A 65 0.30 16.92 -15.53
N THR A 66 1.17 16.85 -14.53
CA THR A 66 1.10 17.73 -13.36
C THR A 66 1.75 19.09 -13.60
N LYS A 67 2.40 19.30 -14.75
CA LYS A 67 3.06 20.57 -15.11
C LYS A 67 2.12 21.52 -15.83
N ASP A 68 1.40 21.02 -16.83
CA ASP A 68 0.58 21.84 -17.74
C ASP A 68 -0.87 21.36 -17.87
N GLY A 69 -1.20 20.24 -17.19
CA GLY A 69 -2.56 19.68 -17.22
C GLY A 69 -2.93 18.95 -18.51
N SER A 70 -2.00 18.81 -19.46
CA SER A 70 -2.23 18.09 -20.72
C SER A 70 -2.57 16.63 -20.46
N GLU A 71 -3.44 16.05 -21.30
CA GLU A 71 -3.88 14.67 -21.16
C GLU A 71 -3.43 13.83 -22.36
N THR A 72 -3.05 12.59 -22.07
CA THR A 72 -2.68 11.58 -23.09
C THR A 72 -3.31 10.26 -22.73
N VAL A 73 -3.68 9.46 -23.73
CA VAL A 73 -4.15 8.09 -23.52
C VAL A 73 -3.03 7.12 -23.90
N ARG A 74 -2.77 6.18 -23.00
CA ARG A 74 -1.77 5.14 -23.19
C ARG A 74 -2.42 3.77 -23.06
N LYS A 75 -2.18 2.89 -24.04
CA LYS A 75 -2.64 1.50 -23.99
C LYS A 75 -2.01 0.79 -22.79
N ALA A 76 -2.81 0.05 -22.03
CA ALA A 76 -2.40 -0.76 -20.91
C ALA A 76 -3.36 -1.92 -20.72
N ASP A 77 -2.85 -3.07 -20.33
CA ASP A 77 -3.62 -4.30 -20.10
C ASP A 77 -3.88 -4.52 -18.59
N GLY A 78 -3.29 -3.67 -17.73
CA GLY A 78 -3.48 -3.71 -16.29
C GLY A 78 -2.89 -2.49 -15.59
N VAL A 79 -3.40 -2.17 -14.42
CA VAL A 79 -2.93 -1.06 -13.57
C VAL A 79 -2.67 -1.55 -12.16
N PHE A 80 -1.49 -1.27 -11.64
CA PHE A 80 -1.10 -1.52 -10.26
C PHE A 80 -0.94 -0.21 -9.52
N VAL A 81 -1.66 -0.05 -8.42
CA VAL A 81 -1.58 1.14 -7.57
C VAL A 81 -0.56 0.88 -6.47
N ALA A 82 0.58 1.55 -6.54
CA ALA A 82 1.70 1.41 -5.60
C ALA A 82 2.13 2.78 -5.04
N ILE A 83 1.14 3.54 -4.52
CA ILE A 83 1.31 4.92 -4.03
C ILE A 83 1.60 5.01 -2.53
N GLY A 84 1.67 3.87 -1.84
CA GLY A 84 1.80 3.74 -0.40
C GLY A 84 0.50 3.30 0.26
N HIS A 85 0.54 3.17 1.57
CA HIS A 85 -0.58 2.74 2.39
C HIS A 85 -0.89 3.82 3.42
N ASP A 86 -2.16 4.00 3.70
CA ASP A 86 -2.68 4.84 4.77
C ASP A 86 -3.63 3.95 5.60
N PRO A 87 -3.26 3.61 6.85
CA PRO A 87 -4.08 2.69 7.64
C PRO A 87 -5.42 3.33 8.02
N ASN A 88 -6.48 2.54 8.03
CA ASN A 88 -7.84 2.98 8.36
C ASN A 88 -8.05 3.12 9.88
N THR A 89 -7.20 3.91 10.53
CA THR A 89 -7.13 4.09 11.98
C THR A 89 -7.67 5.44 12.46
N LYS A 90 -8.08 6.32 11.54
CA LYS A 90 -8.60 7.66 11.87
C LYS A 90 -9.77 7.63 12.85
N ILE A 91 -10.60 6.59 12.80
CA ILE A 91 -11.73 6.40 13.73
C ILE A 91 -11.28 6.20 15.19
N PHE A 92 -10.01 5.85 15.41
CA PHE A 92 -9.41 5.61 16.73
C PHE A 92 -8.55 6.79 17.22
N GLU A 93 -8.44 7.87 16.46
CA GLU A 93 -7.73 9.08 16.90
C GLU A 93 -8.32 9.62 18.21
N GLY A 94 -7.42 9.87 19.18
CA GLY A 94 -7.82 10.30 20.53
C GLY A 94 -8.38 9.19 21.43
N GLN A 95 -8.51 7.97 20.95
CA GLN A 95 -8.96 6.81 21.72
C GLN A 95 -7.84 5.79 21.96
N LEU A 96 -7.00 5.56 20.96
CA LEU A 96 -5.84 4.67 21.02
C LEU A 96 -4.55 5.43 20.74
N ASP A 97 -3.43 4.93 21.27
CA ASP A 97 -2.12 5.45 20.90
C ASP A 97 -1.82 5.05 19.45
N LEU A 98 -1.54 6.04 18.61
CA LEU A 98 -1.16 5.87 17.22
C LEU A 98 0.25 6.43 16.98
N ALA A 99 1.05 5.71 16.18
CA ALA A 99 2.34 6.17 15.69
C ALA A 99 2.35 6.10 14.15
N ASN A 100 2.59 7.23 13.48
CA ASN A 100 2.53 7.33 12.01
C ASN A 100 1.20 6.79 11.41
N GLY A 101 0.11 6.90 12.16
CA GLY A 101 -1.20 6.39 11.77
C GLY A 101 -1.45 4.93 12.16
N TYR A 102 -0.47 4.16 12.59
CA TYR A 102 -0.63 2.76 13.00
C TYR A 102 -0.91 2.65 14.49
N VAL A 103 -1.69 1.63 14.90
CA VAL A 103 -1.97 1.36 16.32
C VAL A 103 -0.71 0.88 17.01
N VAL A 104 -0.35 1.50 18.11
CA VAL A 104 0.79 1.10 18.96
C VAL A 104 0.41 -0.09 19.81
N LEU A 105 1.18 -1.19 19.70
CA LEU A 105 1.00 -2.39 20.53
C LEU A 105 1.92 -2.35 21.76
N ARG A 106 1.37 -2.76 22.91
CA ARG A 106 2.04 -2.80 24.21
C ARG A 106 2.35 -4.23 24.68
N GLY A 107 2.84 -5.06 23.75
CA GLY A 107 3.11 -6.48 23.95
C GLY A 107 1.97 -7.38 23.49
N GLY A 108 2.28 -8.40 22.69
CA GLY A 108 1.29 -9.20 21.98
C GLY A 108 0.43 -8.33 21.07
N ALA A 109 -0.89 -8.48 21.17
CA ALA A 109 -1.86 -7.68 20.42
C ALA A 109 -2.53 -6.57 21.27
N LYS A 110 -2.04 -6.29 22.47
CA LYS A 110 -2.63 -5.32 23.42
C LYS A 110 -2.39 -3.88 22.96
N THR A 111 -3.43 -3.04 23.02
CA THR A 111 -3.34 -1.61 22.73
C THR A 111 -3.10 -0.77 23.98
N SER A 112 -3.19 0.55 23.86
CA SER A 112 -3.16 1.48 25.01
C SER A 112 -4.39 1.41 25.89
N VAL A 113 -5.49 0.83 25.39
CA VAL A 113 -6.76 0.69 26.10
C VAL A 113 -6.97 -0.77 26.49
N GLU A 114 -7.22 -1.02 27.76
CA GLU A 114 -7.45 -2.37 28.29
C GLU A 114 -8.69 -3.01 27.66
N GLY A 115 -8.56 -4.27 27.23
CA GLY A 115 -9.63 -5.01 26.55
C GLY A 115 -9.77 -4.68 25.06
N VAL A 116 -8.92 -3.81 24.53
CA VAL A 116 -8.85 -3.51 23.10
C VAL A 116 -7.56 -4.10 22.54
N PHE A 117 -7.70 -4.90 21.49
CA PHE A 117 -6.62 -5.59 20.81
C PHE A 117 -6.57 -5.17 19.35
N ALA A 118 -5.37 -5.13 18.75
CA ALA A 118 -5.20 -4.81 17.35
C ALA A 118 -4.25 -5.80 16.66
N ALA A 119 -4.52 -6.09 15.39
CA ALA A 119 -3.76 -7.01 14.60
C ALA A 119 -3.85 -6.65 13.11
N GLY A 120 -2.96 -7.24 12.31
CA GLY A 120 -2.91 -7.03 10.86
C GLY A 120 -2.40 -5.65 10.48
N ASP A 121 -2.76 -5.21 9.29
CA ASP A 121 -2.20 -4.02 8.64
C ASP A 121 -2.37 -2.72 9.44
N VAL A 122 -3.36 -2.64 10.32
CA VAL A 122 -3.57 -1.44 11.17
C VAL A 122 -2.49 -1.27 12.24
N ALA A 123 -1.73 -2.33 12.55
CA ALA A 123 -0.64 -2.34 13.53
C ALA A 123 0.71 -2.80 12.92
N ASP A 124 0.75 -3.13 11.62
CA ASP A 124 1.94 -3.56 10.89
C ASP A 124 2.32 -2.50 9.86
N ASP A 125 3.24 -1.61 10.22
CA ASP A 125 3.75 -0.56 9.32
C ASP A 125 4.87 -1.06 8.38
N TYR A 126 5.32 -2.31 8.54
CA TYR A 126 6.48 -2.85 7.85
C TYR A 126 6.14 -3.94 6.82
N TYR A 127 5.62 -5.08 7.24
CA TYR A 127 5.41 -6.26 6.38
C TYR A 127 4.14 -6.17 5.54
N ARG A 128 2.99 -5.96 6.18
CA ARG A 128 1.67 -5.83 5.53
C ARG A 128 1.39 -6.99 4.58
N GLN A 129 1.55 -8.19 5.08
CA GLN A 129 1.32 -9.43 4.35
C GLN A 129 0.15 -10.21 4.94
N ALA A 130 -0.59 -10.92 4.10
CA ALA A 130 -1.72 -11.76 4.54
C ALA A 130 -1.32 -12.75 5.64
N ILE A 131 -0.13 -13.35 5.52
CA ILE A 131 0.36 -14.33 6.51
C ILE A 131 0.73 -13.67 7.85
N THR A 132 1.32 -12.47 7.85
CA THR A 132 1.60 -11.73 9.09
C THR A 132 0.31 -11.27 9.74
N SER A 133 -0.68 -10.82 8.96
CA SER A 133 -2.01 -10.45 9.46
C SER A 133 -2.74 -11.65 10.07
N ALA A 134 -2.67 -12.84 9.45
CA ALA A 134 -3.23 -14.06 10.01
C ALA A 134 -2.57 -14.45 11.34
N GLY A 135 -1.23 -14.37 11.42
CA GLY A 135 -0.47 -14.67 12.64
C GLY A 135 -0.80 -13.72 13.78
N THR A 136 -0.79 -12.41 13.52
CA THR A 136 -1.14 -11.39 14.54
C THR A 136 -2.62 -11.44 14.92
N GLY A 137 -3.51 -11.79 13.98
CA GLY A 137 -4.93 -12.06 14.26
C GLY A 137 -5.13 -13.21 15.23
N CYS A 138 -4.39 -14.32 15.05
CA CYS A 138 -4.39 -15.44 16.01
C CYS A 138 -3.90 -14.98 17.40
N MET A 139 -2.82 -14.18 17.47
CA MET A 139 -2.33 -13.61 18.73
C MET A 139 -3.39 -12.76 19.41
N ALA A 140 -4.09 -11.89 18.67
CA ALA A 140 -5.14 -11.03 19.20
C ALA A 140 -6.32 -11.84 19.77
N ALA A 141 -6.71 -12.91 19.09
CA ALA A 141 -7.78 -13.80 19.55
C ALA A 141 -7.41 -14.50 20.87
N LEU A 142 -6.17 -15.01 20.97
CA LEU A 142 -5.67 -15.65 22.20
C LEU A 142 -5.53 -14.64 23.36
N ASP A 143 -5.05 -13.44 23.10
CA ASP A 143 -4.94 -12.38 24.11
C ASP A 143 -6.32 -11.95 24.62
N ALA A 144 -7.32 -11.85 23.73
CA ALA A 144 -8.69 -11.53 24.09
C ALA A 144 -9.36 -12.65 24.92
N GLU A 145 -9.15 -13.92 24.53
CA GLU A 145 -9.67 -15.08 25.27
C GLU A 145 -9.13 -15.11 26.71
N ARG A 146 -7.81 -14.94 26.89
CA ARG A 146 -7.15 -14.92 28.20
C ARG A 146 -7.67 -13.76 29.04
N TRP A 147 -7.74 -12.57 28.49
CA TRP A 147 -8.26 -11.39 29.17
C TRP A 147 -9.71 -11.57 29.62
N LEU A 148 -10.57 -12.19 28.81
CA LEU A 148 -11.95 -12.50 29.19
C LEU A 148 -12.02 -13.58 30.27
N ALA A 149 -11.14 -14.59 30.25
CA ALA A 149 -11.09 -15.65 31.26
C ALA A 149 -10.70 -15.09 32.64
N GLU A 150 -9.74 -14.19 32.72
CA GLU A 150 -9.29 -13.53 33.96
C GLU A 150 -10.38 -12.65 34.60
N ARG A 151 -11.39 -12.21 33.86
CA ARG A 151 -12.48 -11.35 34.36
C ARG A 151 -13.77 -12.10 34.73
N LYS A 152 -13.81 -13.42 34.52
CA LYS A 152 -14.96 -14.27 34.92
C LYS A 152 -14.90 -14.70 36.38
N HIS A 153 -13.95 -14.20 37.13
CA HIS A 153 -13.80 -14.34 38.57
C HIS A 153 -13.88 -12.96 39.23
#